data_8b00e4e1bb7b859fb8da04a2cee6b994
#
_entry.id   8b00e4e1bb7b859fb8da04a2cee6b994
#
_cell.length_a   1.000
_cell.length_b   1.000
_cell.length_c   1.000
_cell.angle_alpha   90.00
_cell.angle_beta   90.00
_cell.angle_gamma   90.00
#
_symmetry.space_group_name_H-M   'P 1'
#
loop_
_entity.id
_entity.type
_entity.pdbx_description
1 polymer ?
#
loop_
_entity_poly.entity_id
_entity_poly.type
_entity_poly.pdbx_seq_one_letter_code
_entity_poly.pdbx_strand_id
1 'polypeptide(L)'
;MPNAHPDLWQRYQATKASSTAKYARDIAAEMGISEAELIAARLGHDAVRLIDDARALIAALERVGETKCICRNEYAVHEQVGQFTHQHLSGHAGLVLNPRALDLRLFLSQWASAFHLNDNGRQSIQFFDHHGDALLKVYATTQTDMAAWDTLIAEHRVAAPAPLALRPLEPVKYAESADGAALENDWRAMTDVHQFFGLLRKYQLSRQQAFRLVSDDLACRVDRHALPALLETVRQEGNEIMIFVGNRGCVQIFTGALEKLAPMRGWLNIFNPTFTLHLREESLDEVWVTRKPTSDGHVTSVELFAKDGTQIAQLYGQRSEGHPEQAQWRQQVDRLTREGLPA
;
A
#
# COMPACT_ATOMS: atom_id res chain seq x y z
N MET A 1 7.28 14.32 -32.54
CA MET A 1 8.10 13.11 -32.77
C MET A 1 7.13 11.95 -32.79
N PRO A 2 7.22 11.00 -33.75
CA PRO A 2 6.32 9.86 -33.78
C PRO A 2 6.56 8.99 -32.54
N ASN A 3 5.46 8.42 -32.00
CA ASN A 3 5.46 7.48 -30.88
C ASN A 3 6.53 6.42 -31.05
N ALA A 4 7.34 6.18 -30.03
CA ALA A 4 8.39 5.16 -30.03
C ALA A 4 7.85 3.72 -30.26
N HIS A 5 6.53 3.52 -30.11
CA HIS A 5 5.86 2.24 -30.37
C HIS A 5 4.43 2.44 -30.92
N PRO A 6 4.28 2.82 -32.20
CA PRO A 6 2.93 2.93 -32.81
C PRO A 6 2.16 1.62 -32.76
N ASP A 7 2.83 0.48 -32.75
CA ASP A 7 2.25 -0.84 -32.56
C ASP A 7 1.65 -1.04 -31.16
N LEU A 8 2.29 -0.51 -30.10
CA LEU A 8 1.84 -0.73 -28.71
C LEU A 8 0.52 0.01 -28.42
N TRP A 9 0.31 1.21 -28.97
CA TRP A 9 -0.96 1.93 -28.85
C TRP A 9 -2.10 1.18 -29.55
N GLN A 10 -1.87 0.68 -30.77
CA GLN A 10 -2.86 -0.10 -31.49
C GLN A 10 -3.19 -1.41 -30.76
N ARG A 11 -2.18 -2.10 -30.23
CA ARG A 11 -2.37 -3.30 -29.41
C ARG A 11 -3.20 -3.00 -28.17
N TYR A 12 -2.90 -1.89 -27.47
CA TYR A 12 -3.67 -1.45 -26.30
C TYR A 12 -5.15 -1.22 -26.67
N GLN A 13 -5.43 -0.49 -27.75
CA GLN A 13 -6.80 -0.24 -28.18
C GLN A 13 -7.53 -1.54 -28.52
N ALA A 14 -6.89 -2.44 -29.25
CA ALA A 14 -7.45 -3.74 -29.60
C ALA A 14 -7.73 -4.61 -28.35
N THR A 15 -6.78 -4.69 -27.42
CA THR A 15 -6.97 -5.43 -26.18
C THR A 15 -8.08 -4.82 -25.33
N LYS A 16 -8.12 -3.50 -25.17
CA LYS A 16 -9.18 -2.80 -24.43
C LYS A 16 -10.56 -3.05 -25.01
N ALA A 17 -10.67 -3.14 -26.34
CA ALA A 17 -11.95 -3.39 -27.03
C ALA A 17 -12.45 -4.83 -26.91
N SER A 18 -11.53 -5.81 -26.84
CA SER A 18 -11.86 -7.25 -26.80
C SER A 18 -11.84 -7.86 -25.41
N SER A 19 -11.16 -7.22 -24.44
CA SER A 19 -11.01 -7.74 -23.09
C SER A 19 -12.23 -7.48 -22.22
N THR A 20 -12.48 -8.40 -21.28
CA THR A 20 -13.40 -8.19 -20.15
C THR A 20 -12.74 -7.44 -18.97
N ALA A 21 -11.43 -7.24 -19.05
CA ALA A 21 -10.66 -6.52 -18.04
C ALA A 21 -11.08 -5.04 -17.99
N LYS A 22 -11.32 -4.56 -16.77
CA LYS A 22 -11.79 -3.18 -16.54
C LYS A 22 -10.67 -2.23 -16.13
N TYR A 23 -9.57 -2.78 -15.64
CA TYR A 23 -8.49 -2.01 -15.03
C TYR A 23 -7.22 -2.07 -15.88
N ALA A 24 -6.47 -0.97 -15.91
CA ALA A 24 -5.22 -0.86 -16.65
C ALA A 24 -4.21 -1.97 -16.31
N ARG A 25 -4.14 -2.37 -15.05
CA ARG A 25 -3.28 -3.45 -14.58
C ARG A 25 -3.58 -4.78 -15.27
N ASP A 26 -4.87 -5.14 -15.36
CA ASP A 26 -5.28 -6.40 -15.96
C ASP A 26 -5.07 -6.38 -17.47
N ILE A 27 -5.33 -5.23 -18.12
CA ILE A 27 -5.06 -5.03 -19.55
C ILE A 27 -3.55 -5.14 -19.81
N ALA A 28 -2.70 -4.53 -19.00
CA ALA A 28 -1.25 -4.63 -19.12
C ALA A 28 -0.78 -6.10 -18.98
N ALA A 29 -1.33 -6.84 -18.02
CA ALA A 29 -1.04 -8.26 -17.83
C ALA A 29 -1.45 -9.10 -19.05
N GLU A 30 -2.63 -8.87 -19.63
CA GLU A 30 -3.07 -9.53 -20.88
C GLU A 30 -2.15 -9.21 -22.07
N MET A 31 -1.61 -8.00 -22.11
CA MET A 31 -0.65 -7.58 -23.14
C MET A 31 0.77 -8.08 -22.89
N GLY A 32 1.07 -8.64 -21.71
CA GLY A 32 2.41 -9.07 -21.31
C GLY A 32 3.40 -7.92 -21.11
N ILE A 33 2.91 -6.76 -20.67
CA ILE A 33 3.70 -5.55 -20.39
C ILE A 33 3.42 -5.02 -18.98
N SER A 34 4.26 -4.11 -18.49
CA SER A 34 4.03 -3.40 -17.24
C SER A 34 2.97 -2.31 -17.39
N GLU A 35 2.40 -1.87 -16.27
CA GLU A 35 1.47 -0.72 -16.30
C GLU A 35 2.17 0.57 -16.77
N ALA A 36 3.46 0.76 -16.44
CA ALA A 36 4.23 1.91 -16.92
C ALA A 36 4.39 1.90 -18.44
N GLU A 37 4.63 0.75 -19.05
CA GLU A 37 4.68 0.61 -20.51
C GLU A 37 3.31 0.88 -21.14
N LEU A 38 2.24 0.42 -20.50
CA LEU A 38 0.88 0.66 -20.98
C LEU A 38 0.56 2.16 -20.99
N ILE A 39 0.86 2.91 -19.93
CA ILE A 39 0.62 4.35 -19.91
C ILE A 39 1.58 5.10 -20.84
N ALA A 40 2.82 4.63 -21.01
CA ALA A 40 3.76 5.19 -21.97
C ALA A 40 3.28 5.03 -23.42
N ALA A 41 2.59 3.94 -23.75
CA ALA A 41 1.95 3.74 -25.05
C ALA A 41 0.85 4.78 -25.34
N ARG A 42 0.30 5.42 -24.32
CA ARG A 42 -0.74 6.46 -24.40
C ARG A 42 -0.18 7.87 -24.57
N LEU A 43 1.15 8.05 -24.56
CA LEU A 43 1.79 9.36 -24.76
C LEU A 43 1.42 9.94 -26.12
N GLY A 44 1.06 11.23 -26.11
CA GLY A 44 0.59 11.92 -27.32
C GLY A 44 -0.90 11.69 -27.65
N HIS A 45 -1.59 10.86 -26.88
CA HIS A 45 -3.04 10.66 -26.93
C HIS A 45 -3.71 11.28 -25.72
N ASP A 46 -3.75 10.57 -24.61
CA ASP A 46 -4.40 10.99 -23.38
C ASP A 46 -3.48 10.94 -22.16
N ALA A 47 -2.19 10.68 -22.37
CA ALA A 47 -1.15 10.70 -21.33
C ALA A 47 -0.04 11.70 -21.64
N VAL A 48 0.56 12.23 -20.59
CA VAL A 48 1.71 13.15 -20.61
C VAL A 48 2.77 12.61 -19.64
N ARG A 49 4.03 12.55 -20.09
CA ARG A 49 5.14 12.25 -19.19
C ARG A 49 5.44 13.43 -18.31
N LEU A 50 5.60 13.19 -17.01
CA LEU A 50 6.07 14.14 -16.03
C LEU A 50 7.55 13.89 -15.70
N ILE A 51 8.19 14.84 -15.02
CA ILE A 51 9.56 14.67 -14.54
C ILE A 51 9.67 13.47 -13.62
N ASP A 52 10.88 12.89 -13.55
CA ASP A 52 11.13 11.72 -12.69
C ASP A 52 11.44 12.08 -11.22
N ASP A 53 11.36 13.38 -10.88
CA ASP A 53 11.52 13.89 -9.52
C ASP A 53 10.21 13.73 -8.73
N ALA A 54 10.06 12.58 -8.09
CA ALA A 54 8.88 12.29 -7.27
C ALA A 54 8.72 13.26 -6.09
N ARG A 55 9.82 13.75 -5.50
CA ARG A 55 9.75 14.74 -4.39
C ARG A 55 9.11 16.04 -4.86
N ALA A 56 9.55 16.55 -6.01
CA ALA A 56 9.00 17.78 -6.58
C ALA A 56 7.50 17.62 -6.91
N LEU A 57 7.10 16.48 -7.48
CA LEU A 57 5.71 16.20 -7.81
C LEU A 57 4.82 16.07 -6.56
N ILE A 58 5.27 15.33 -5.56
CA ILE A 58 4.55 15.20 -4.27
C ILE A 58 4.44 16.56 -3.58
N ALA A 59 5.52 17.35 -3.56
CA ALA A 59 5.48 18.71 -3.00
C ALA A 59 4.45 19.59 -3.73
N ALA A 60 4.40 19.52 -5.05
CA ALA A 60 3.48 20.30 -5.86
C ALA A 60 2.00 19.89 -5.65
N LEU A 61 1.72 18.64 -5.29
CA LEU A 61 0.36 18.15 -5.01
C LEU A 61 -0.30 18.83 -3.81
N GLU A 62 0.44 19.46 -2.91
CA GLU A 62 -0.16 20.23 -1.82
C GLU A 62 -1.07 21.37 -2.33
N ARG A 63 -0.70 21.98 -3.46
CA ARG A 63 -1.43 23.12 -4.03
C ARG A 63 -2.80 22.77 -4.63
N VAL A 64 -3.02 21.50 -4.98
CA VAL A 64 -4.25 21.11 -5.69
C VAL A 64 -5.43 20.83 -4.75
N GLY A 65 -5.21 20.86 -3.44
CA GLY A 65 -6.25 20.59 -2.45
C GLY A 65 -6.65 19.11 -2.42
N GLU A 66 -7.93 18.83 -2.42
CA GLU A 66 -8.46 17.47 -2.28
C GLU A 66 -8.11 16.60 -3.48
N THR A 67 -7.66 15.38 -3.19
CA THR A 67 -7.42 14.30 -4.17
C THR A 67 -7.91 12.98 -3.62
N LYS A 68 -8.03 11.96 -4.48
CA LYS A 68 -8.19 10.58 -4.07
C LYS A 68 -6.95 9.79 -4.40
N CYS A 69 -6.30 9.22 -3.39
CA CYS A 69 -5.10 8.41 -3.52
C CYS A 69 -5.41 6.93 -3.48
N ILE A 70 -4.80 6.17 -4.36
CA ILE A 70 -4.89 4.72 -4.41
C ILE A 70 -3.48 4.14 -4.27
N CYS A 71 -3.25 3.44 -3.17
CA CYS A 71 -2.11 2.57 -2.96
C CYS A 71 -2.61 1.12 -2.91
N ARG A 72 -1.93 0.24 -3.61
CA ARG A 72 -2.34 -1.17 -3.66
C ARG A 72 -1.16 -2.10 -3.80
N ASN A 73 -1.40 -3.36 -3.47
CA ASN A 73 -0.61 -4.50 -3.89
C ASN A 73 -1.49 -5.44 -4.75
N GLU A 74 -1.04 -6.69 -4.95
CA GLU A 74 -1.77 -7.69 -5.74
C GLU A 74 -3.17 -7.99 -5.17
N TYR A 75 -3.33 -7.94 -3.85
CA TYR A 75 -4.46 -8.51 -3.12
C TYR A 75 -5.30 -7.50 -2.35
N ALA A 76 -4.83 -6.28 -2.18
CA ALA A 76 -5.55 -5.22 -1.48
C ALA A 76 -5.44 -3.88 -2.20
N VAL A 77 -6.54 -3.14 -2.23
CA VAL A 77 -6.64 -1.78 -2.79
C VAL A 77 -7.11 -0.85 -1.69
N HIS A 78 -6.31 0.14 -1.37
CA HIS A 78 -6.57 1.14 -0.35
C HIS A 78 -6.78 2.49 -1.02
N GLU A 79 -7.99 3.05 -0.92
CA GLU A 79 -8.36 4.35 -1.46
C GLU A 79 -8.63 5.33 -0.33
N GLN A 80 -8.04 6.52 -0.40
CA GLN A 80 -8.24 7.59 0.57
C GLN A 80 -8.44 8.92 -0.12
N VAL A 81 -9.50 9.63 0.22
CA VAL A 81 -9.71 11.03 -0.13
C VAL A 81 -9.05 11.92 0.92
N GLY A 82 -8.26 12.89 0.47
CA GLY A 82 -7.54 13.79 1.36
C GLY A 82 -6.62 14.75 0.62
N GLN A 83 -5.80 15.46 1.38
CA GLN A 83 -4.90 16.48 0.86
C GLN A 83 -3.44 16.15 1.20
N PHE A 84 -2.52 16.55 0.32
CA PHE A 84 -1.09 16.37 0.50
C PHE A 84 -0.46 17.42 1.43
N THR A 85 -1.08 17.69 2.57
CA THR A 85 -0.58 18.60 3.61
C THR A 85 0.36 17.88 4.58
N HIS A 86 1.09 18.64 5.40
CA HIS A 86 2.03 18.12 6.42
C HIS A 86 3.06 17.16 5.84
N GLN A 87 3.70 17.61 4.77
CA GLN A 87 4.74 16.83 4.08
C GLN A 87 6.08 16.95 4.78
N HIS A 88 6.81 15.82 4.86
CA HIS A 88 8.19 15.73 5.33
C HIS A 88 8.96 14.85 4.34
N LEU A 89 9.60 15.45 3.35
CA LEU A 89 10.19 14.74 2.21
C LEU A 89 11.72 14.62 2.26
N SER A 90 12.37 15.12 3.30
CA SER A 90 13.83 15.22 3.39
C SER A 90 14.55 13.96 3.89
N GLY A 91 13.82 12.92 4.32
CA GLY A 91 14.39 11.69 4.88
C GLY A 91 14.53 10.54 3.87
N HIS A 92 14.95 9.38 4.35
CA HIS A 92 14.91 8.13 3.60
C HIS A 92 13.48 7.74 3.19
N ALA A 93 12.53 7.95 4.10
CA ALA A 93 11.11 7.84 3.84
C ALA A 93 10.49 9.24 3.81
N GLY A 94 9.84 9.60 2.70
CA GLY A 94 8.97 10.75 2.66
C GLY A 94 7.68 10.47 3.43
N LEU A 95 7.13 11.51 4.07
CA LEU A 95 5.89 11.42 4.83
C LEU A 95 4.88 12.42 4.30
N VAL A 96 3.62 11.99 4.20
CA VAL A 96 2.44 12.85 4.18
C VAL A 96 1.67 12.47 5.43
N LEU A 97 1.68 13.31 6.45
CA LEU A 97 1.30 12.93 7.81
C LEU A 97 0.01 13.60 8.25
N ASN A 98 -1.10 13.01 7.84
CA ASN A 98 -2.44 13.42 8.27
C ASN A 98 -3.19 12.23 8.86
N PRO A 99 -2.97 11.88 10.14
CA PRO A 99 -3.73 10.82 10.81
C PRO A 99 -5.24 11.07 10.67
N ARG A 100 -6.01 10.03 10.39
CA ARG A 100 -7.46 10.06 10.06
C ARG A 100 -7.81 10.74 8.72
N ALA A 101 -6.81 11.08 7.92
CA ALA A 101 -6.95 11.59 6.57
C ALA A 101 -5.90 10.93 5.67
N LEU A 102 -5.30 11.66 4.71
CA LEU A 102 -4.27 11.10 3.83
C LEU A 102 -2.95 10.92 4.60
N ASP A 103 -2.59 9.68 4.87
CA ASP A 103 -1.38 9.32 5.62
C ASP A 103 -0.54 8.33 4.81
N LEU A 104 0.64 8.78 4.36
CA LEU A 104 1.52 8.05 3.45
C LEU A 104 2.94 7.93 4.00
N ARG A 105 3.55 6.76 3.75
CA ARG A 105 4.99 6.53 3.87
C ARG A 105 5.54 6.26 2.48
N LEU A 106 6.49 7.06 2.01
CA LEU A 106 6.98 7.08 0.64
C LEU A 106 8.45 6.68 0.59
N PHE A 107 8.74 5.55 -0.04
CA PHE A 107 10.13 5.07 -0.25
C PHE A 107 10.62 5.58 -1.60
N LEU A 108 10.95 6.87 -1.65
CA LEU A 108 11.17 7.62 -2.90
C LEU A 108 12.32 7.09 -3.77
N SER A 109 13.25 6.33 -3.20
CA SER A 109 14.30 5.64 -3.97
C SER A 109 13.77 4.54 -4.90
N GLN A 110 12.54 4.07 -4.68
CA GLN A 110 11.87 3.08 -5.54
C GLN A 110 11.11 3.73 -6.71
N TRP A 111 10.88 5.03 -6.68
CA TRP A 111 10.09 5.75 -7.65
C TRP A 111 10.92 6.12 -8.87
N ALA A 112 10.46 5.75 -10.07
CA ALA A 112 11.24 5.86 -11.29
C ALA A 112 10.60 6.73 -12.37
N SER A 113 9.27 6.75 -12.46
CA SER A 113 8.59 7.52 -13.50
C SER A 113 7.21 7.98 -13.04
N ALA A 114 6.76 9.09 -13.66
CA ALA A 114 5.45 9.65 -13.39
C ALA A 114 4.77 10.11 -14.68
N PHE A 115 3.43 9.98 -14.70
CA PHE A 115 2.61 10.36 -15.82
C PHE A 115 1.33 11.05 -15.34
N HIS A 116 0.88 12.02 -16.11
CA HIS A 116 -0.49 12.49 -16.05
C HIS A 116 -1.31 11.73 -17.09
N LEU A 117 -2.52 11.34 -16.72
CA LEU A 117 -3.48 10.67 -17.58
C LEU A 117 -4.84 11.37 -17.49
N ASN A 118 -5.44 11.63 -18.65
CA ASN A 118 -6.83 12.10 -18.76
C ASN A 118 -7.67 11.05 -19.50
N ASP A 119 -8.16 10.07 -18.77
CA ASP A 119 -8.99 9.00 -19.33
C ASP A 119 -10.45 9.42 -19.34
N ASN A 120 -10.91 9.99 -20.47
CA ASN A 120 -12.28 10.46 -20.67
C ASN A 120 -12.76 11.45 -19.59
N GLY A 121 -11.91 12.39 -19.21
CA GLY A 121 -12.18 13.39 -18.18
C GLY A 121 -11.81 12.95 -16.75
N ARG A 122 -11.50 11.68 -16.52
CA ARG A 122 -10.97 11.21 -15.27
C ARG A 122 -9.47 11.44 -15.22
N GLN A 123 -9.06 12.48 -14.53
CA GLN A 123 -7.66 12.90 -14.47
C GLN A 123 -6.92 12.27 -13.31
N SER A 124 -5.68 11.84 -13.54
CA SER A 124 -4.81 11.28 -12.52
C SER A 124 -3.34 11.58 -12.77
N ILE A 125 -2.56 11.59 -11.69
CA ILE A 125 -1.10 11.49 -11.72
C ILE A 125 -0.73 10.13 -11.17
N GLN A 126 0.06 9.37 -11.93
CA GLN A 126 0.41 7.99 -11.60
C GLN A 126 1.92 7.83 -11.53
N PHE A 127 2.37 7.17 -10.47
CA PHE A 127 3.79 6.96 -10.17
C PHE A 127 4.12 5.48 -10.25
N PHE A 128 5.25 5.17 -10.86
CA PHE A 128 5.71 3.80 -11.12
C PHE A 128 7.13 3.59 -10.61
N ASP A 129 7.44 2.34 -10.27
CA ASP A 129 8.77 1.93 -9.84
C ASP A 129 9.69 1.62 -11.04
N HIS A 130 10.91 1.19 -10.72
CA HIS A 130 11.93 0.80 -11.72
C HIS A 130 11.57 -0.48 -12.50
N HIS A 131 10.52 -1.20 -12.09
CA HIS A 131 10.05 -2.42 -12.74
C HIS A 131 8.80 -2.17 -13.59
N GLY A 132 8.25 -0.95 -13.52
CA GLY A 132 7.05 -0.56 -14.24
C GLY A 132 5.74 -0.84 -13.50
N ASP A 133 5.82 -1.22 -12.22
CA ASP A 133 4.63 -1.41 -11.38
C ASP A 133 4.16 -0.08 -10.79
N ALA A 134 2.84 0.08 -10.68
CA ALA A 134 2.25 1.27 -10.08
C ALA A 134 2.48 1.30 -8.56
N LEU A 135 2.97 2.44 -8.05
CA LEU A 135 3.20 2.67 -6.62
C LEU A 135 2.07 3.47 -5.98
N LEU A 136 1.70 4.58 -6.61
CA LEU A 136 0.63 5.47 -6.15
C LEU A 136 -0.08 6.07 -7.35
N LYS A 137 -1.41 6.11 -7.29
CA LYS A 137 -2.24 6.82 -8.26
C LYS A 137 -3.04 7.89 -7.54
N VAL A 138 -2.91 9.12 -7.98
CA VAL A 138 -3.56 10.30 -7.40
C VAL A 138 -4.59 10.82 -8.40
N TYR A 139 -5.86 10.77 -8.04
CA TYR A 139 -6.96 11.19 -8.88
C TYR A 139 -7.50 12.55 -8.44
N ALA A 140 -7.81 13.40 -9.42
CA ALA A 140 -8.61 14.57 -9.17
C ALA A 140 -10.03 14.17 -8.73
N THR A 141 -10.61 14.93 -7.82
CA THR A 141 -12.01 14.83 -7.37
C THR A 141 -12.81 16.06 -7.83
N THR A 142 -14.08 16.09 -7.53
CA THR A 142 -14.92 17.28 -7.79
C THR A 142 -14.54 18.49 -6.94
N GLN A 143 -13.74 18.30 -5.90
CA GLN A 143 -13.25 19.34 -4.99
C GLN A 143 -11.79 19.74 -5.26
N THR A 144 -11.13 19.10 -6.22
CA THR A 144 -9.76 19.44 -6.61
C THR A 144 -9.73 20.83 -7.26
N ASP A 145 -8.75 21.65 -6.89
CA ASP A 145 -8.45 22.89 -7.62
C ASP A 145 -7.83 22.54 -8.97
N MET A 146 -8.68 22.52 -10.00
CA MET A 146 -8.27 22.13 -11.36
C MET A 146 -7.34 23.16 -12.01
N ALA A 147 -7.39 24.44 -11.63
CA ALA A 147 -6.44 25.43 -12.13
C ALA A 147 -5.02 25.15 -11.58
N ALA A 148 -4.92 24.82 -10.29
CA ALA A 148 -3.65 24.41 -9.68
C ALA A 148 -3.18 23.06 -10.25
N TRP A 149 -4.08 22.12 -10.52
CA TRP A 149 -3.78 20.83 -11.16
C TRP A 149 -3.18 21.04 -12.56
N ASP A 150 -3.82 21.84 -13.40
CA ASP A 150 -3.33 22.11 -14.76
C ASP A 150 -1.98 22.85 -14.74
N THR A 151 -1.79 23.75 -13.79
CA THR A 151 -0.51 24.44 -13.57
C THR A 151 0.58 23.43 -13.18
N LEU A 152 0.30 22.51 -12.25
CA LEU A 152 1.23 21.45 -11.85
C LEU A 152 1.66 20.61 -13.07
N ILE A 153 0.71 20.19 -13.91
CA ILE A 153 1.00 19.42 -15.12
C ILE A 153 1.87 20.23 -16.08
N ALA A 154 1.54 21.50 -16.33
CA ALA A 154 2.28 22.37 -17.23
C ALA A 154 3.72 22.60 -16.77
N GLU A 155 3.93 22.82 -15.47
CA GLU A 155 5.25 23.07 -14.88
C GLU A 155 6.17 21.83 -14.91
N HIS A 156 5.59 20.62 -14.84
CA HIS A 156 6.37 19.38 -14.66
C HIS A 156 6.34 18.44 -15.87
N ARG A 157 5.68 18.82 -16.96
CA ARG A 157 5.65 18.01 -18.18
C ARG A 157 7.01 17.93 -18.85
N VAL A 158 7.32 16.77 -19.42
CA VAL A 158 8.52 16.56 -20.24
C VAL A 158 8.15 16.58 -21.71
N ALA A 159 8.69 17.51 -22.48
CA ALA A 159 8.34 17.70 -23.90
C ALA A 159 8.82 16.54 -24.79
N ALA A 160 10.00 16.00 -24.50
CA ALA A 160 10.61 14.89 -25.26
C ALA A 160 11.12 13.81 -24.26
N PRO A 161 10.19 12.97 -23.74
CA PRO A 161 10.54 11.98 -22.76
C PRO A 161 11.46 10.90 -23.35
N ALA A 162 12.48 10.50 -22.58
CA ALA A 162 13.27 9.31 -22.88
C ALA A 162 12.42 8.05 -22.72
N PRO A 163 12.74 6.96 -23.40
CA PRO A 163 12.13 5.66 -23.15
C PRO A 163 12.25 5.23 -21.69
N LEU A 164 11.30 4.42 -21.21
CA LEU A 164 11.38 3.86 -19.86
C LEU A 164 12.59 2.95 -19.71
N ALA A 165 13.39 3.18 -18.65
CA ALA A 165 14.53 2.35 -18.28
C ALA A 165 14.12 1.31 -17.24
N LEU A 166 13.31 0.32 -17.66
CA LEU A 166 12.83 -0.73 -16.77
C LEU A 166 13.92 -1.74 -16.43
N ARG A 167 13.85 -2.27 -15.22
CA ARG A 167 14.75 -3.30 -14.70
C ARG A 167 13.94 -4.55 -14.33
N PRO A 168 14.48 -5.76 -14.54
CA PRO A 168 13.87 -6.97 -14.00
C PRO A 168 13.73 -6.88 -12.47
N LEU A 169 12.67 -7.45 -11.94
CA LEU A 169 12.51 -7.59 -10.50
C LEU A 169 13.34 -8.78 -10.02
N GLU A 170 14.37 -8.51 -9.24
CA GLU A 170 15.18 -9.56 -8.63
C GLU A 170 14.46 -10.11 -7.37
N PRO A 171 14.34 -11.45 -7.25
CA PRO A 171 13.77 -12.04 -6.05
C PRO A 171 14.59 -11.69 -4.81
N VAL A 172 13.91 -11.32 -3.73
CA VAL A 172 14.58 -11.14 -2.44
C VAL A 172 15.09 -12.48 -1.94
N LYS A 173 16.38 -12.53 -1.62
CA LYS A 173 17.02 -13.73 -1.06
C LYS A 173 16.96 -13.65 0.48
N TYR A 174 16.44 -14.69 1.06
CA TYR A 174 16.38 -14.85 2.51
C TYR A 174 17.34 -15.96 2.95
N ALA A 175 17.77 -15.93 4.21
CA ALA A 175 18.48 -17.03 4.81
C ALA A 175 17.58 -18.27 4.91
N GLU A 176 18.15 -19.44 4.73
CA GLU A 176 17.40 -20.72 4.86
C GLU A 176 17.04 -21.01 6.32
N SER A 177 17.89 -20.56 7.25
CA SER A 177 17.72 -20.73 8.70
C SER A 177 18.37 -19.59 9.46
N ALA A 178 17.97 -19.40 10.71
CA ALA A 178 18.58 -18.46 11.64
C ALA A 178 18.52 -19.01 13.06
N ASP A 179 19.35 -18.46 13.96
CA ASP A 179 19.27 -18.74 15.38
C ASP A 179 18.01 -18.10 15.99
N GLY A 180 16.98 -18.93 16.21
CA GLY A 180 15.70 -18.49 16.75
C GLY A 180 15.82 -17.91 18.16
N ALA A 181 16.70 -18.44 19.00
CA ALA A 181 16.89 -17.92 20.36
C ALA A 181 17.54 -16.52 20.34
N ALA A 182 18.53 -16.32 19.49
CA ALA A 182 19.15 -15.01 19.32
C ALA A 182 18.15 -14.00 18.72
N LEU A 183 17.37 -14.40 17.70
CA LEU A 183 16.32 -13.58 17.12
C LEU A 183 15.27 -13.18 18.16
N GLU A 184 14.80 -14.13 18.97
CA GLU A 184 13.81 -13.86 20.00
C GLU A 184 14.33 -12.90 21.07
N ASN A 185 15.59 -13.07 21.52
CA ASN A 185 16.22 -12.16 22.46
C ASN A 185 16.30 -10.73 21.92
N ASP A 186 16.70 -10.57 20.66
CA ASP A 186 16.74 -9.25 20.01
C ASP A 186 15.34 -8.65 19.83
N TRP A 187 14.34 -9.47 19.51
CA TRP A 187 12.95 -9.03 19.40
C TRP A 187 12.42 -8.52 20.74
N ARG A 188 12.65 -9.27 21.82
CA ARG A 188 12.23 -8.88 23.18
C ARG A 188 12.94 -7.62 23.68
N ALA A 189 14.14 -7.34 23.16
CA ALA A 189 14.92 -6.15 23.50
C ALA A 189 14.49 -4.88 22.73
N MET A 190 13.54 -4.98 21.80
CA MET A 190 13.05 -3.82 21.05
C MET A 190 12.38 -2.80 21.98
N THR A 191 12.54 -1.52 21.64
CA THR A 191 11.93 -0.37 22.32
C THR A 191 11.08 0.49 21.39
N ASP A 192 11.11 0.17 20.07
CA ASP A 192 10.37 0.86 19.02
C ASP A 192 10.02 -0.13 17.90
N VAL A 193 8.78 -0.07 17.38
CA VAL A 193 8.31 -0.96 16.32
C VAL A 193 9.11 -0.86 15.02
N HIS A 194 9.70 0.30 14.73
CA HIS A 194 10.51 0.52 13.52
C HIS A 194 11.82 -0.28 13.54
N GLN A 195 12.29 -0.69 14.71
CA GLN A 195 13.48 -1.55 14.86
C GLN A 195 13.26 -2.94 14.26
N PHE A 196 12.01 -3.37 14.11
CA PHE A 196 11.68 -4.68 13.54
C PHE A 196 12.23 -4.86 12.11
N PHE A 197 12.24 -3.79 11.33
CA PHE A 197 12.84 -3.81 9.98
C PHE A 197 14.34 -4.11 10.01
N GLY A 198 15.05 -3.50 10.96
CA GLY A 198 16.48 -3.75 11.20
C GLY A 198 16.74 -5.17 11.66
N LEU A 199 15.86 -5.71 12.52
CA LEU A 199 15.90 -7.08 12.99
C LEU A 199 15.81 -8.09 11.84
N LEU A 200 14.82 -7.95 10.97
CA LEU A 200 14.66 -8.82 9.80
C LEU A 200 15.88 -8.77 8.88
N ARG A 201 16.43 -7.59 8.67
CA ARG A 201 17.64 -7.40 7.85
C ARG A 201 18.87 -8.05 8.48
N LYS A 202 19.04 -7.93 9.80
CA LYS A 202 20.17 -8.54 10.55
C LYS A 202 20.21 -10.06 10.35
N TYR A 203 19.05 -10.71 10.41
CA TYR A 203 18.94 -12.16 10.28
C TYR A 203 18.65 -12.62 8.84
N GLN A 204 18.48 -11.68 7.90
CA GLN A 204 18.14 -11.95 6.49
C GLN A 204 16.85 -12.80 6.33
N LEU A 205 15.85 -12.53 7.16
CA LEU A 205 14.59 -13.27 7.20
C LEU A 205 13.45 -12.47 6.60
N SER A 206 12.50 -13.18 5.99
CA SER A 206 11.15 -12.65 5.78
C SER A 206 10.41 -12.52 7.10
N ARG A 207 9.33 -11.71 7.11
CA ARG A 207 8.50 -11.58 8.32
C ARG A 207 7.97 -12.95 8.80
N GLN A 208 7.43 -13.73 7.87
CA GLN A 208 6.85 -15.04 8.18
C GLN A 208 7.90 -16.04 8.70
N GLN A 209 9.13 -16.01 8.18
CA GLN A 209 10.21 -16.83 8.73
C GLN A 209 10.53 -16.42 10.18
N ALA A 210 10.63 -15.11 10.45
CA ALA A 210 10.88 -14.62 11.81
C ALA A 210 9.73 -15.00 12.76
N PHE A 211 8.47 -14.91 12.32
CA PHE A 211 7.31 -15.28 13.13
C PHE A 211 7.33 -16.76 13.54
N ARG A 212 7.78 -17.66 12.65
CA ARG A 212 7.86 -19.09 12.93
C ARG A 212 9.00 -19.48 13.88
N LEU A 213 9.95 -18.59 14.11
CA LEU A 213 11.15 -18.87 14.90
C LEU A 213 11.05 -18.36 16.35
N VAL A 214 10.03 -17.60 16.69
CA VAL A 214 9.84 -17.02 18.02
C VAL A 214 8.68 -17.67 18.74
N SER A 215 8.60 -17.45 20.04
CA SER A 215 7.52 -18.00 20.88
C SER A 215 6.17 -17.35 20.54
N ASP A 216 5.09 -18.09 20.77
CA ASP A 216 3.71 -17.72 20.43
C ASP A 216 3.22 -16.43 21.10
N ASP A 217 3.82 -16.03 22.20
CA ASP A 217 3.52 -14.75 22.84
C ASP A 217 4.02 -13.54 22.03
N LEU A 218 5.01 -13.72 21.17
CA LEU A 218 5.51 -12.71 20.24
C LEU A 218 4.85 -12.78 18.87
N ALA A 219 4.66 -13.98 18.34
CA ALA A 219 3.98 -14.18 17.06
C ALA A 219 3.25 -15.52 17.05
N CYS A 220 1.95 -15.50 16.84
CA CYS A 220 1.18 -16.72 16.68
C CYS A 220 0.29 -16.67 15.44
N ARG A 221 0.21 -17.80 14.74
CA ARG A 221 -0.68 -17.96 13.59
C ARG A 221 -2.10 -18.20 14.09
N VAL A 222 -3.07 -17.53 13.47
CA VAL A 222 -4.49 -17.67 13.76
C VAL A 222 -5.25 -18.16 12.52
N ASP A 223 -6.50 -18.55 12.71
CA ASP A 223 -7.36 -18.95 11.58
C ASP A 223 -7.53 -17.77 10.61
N ARG A 224 -7.25 -18.02 9.34
CA ARG A 224 -7.41 -17.01 8.28
C ARG A 224 -8.87 -16.54 8.11
N HIS A 225 -9.83 -17.37 8.49
CA HIS A 225 -11.26 -17.03 8.43
C HIS A 225 -11.74 -16.16 9.59
N ALA A 226 -10.88 -15.87 10.57
CA ALA A 226 -11.23 -15.02 11.72
C ALA A 226 -11.24 -13.53 11.39
N LEU A 227 -10.63 -13.10 10.27
CA LEU A 227 -10.54 -11.68 9.89
C LEU A 227 -11.90 -10.98 9.75
N PRO A 228 -12.91 -11.53 9.04
CA PRO A 228 -14.22 -10.87 8.95
C PRO A 228 -14.89 -10.67 10.32
N ALA A 229 -14.79 -11.65 11.21
CA ALA A 229 -15.34 -11.58 12.55
C ALA A 229 -14.63 -10.51 13.40
N LEU A 230 -13.31 -10.40 13.30
CA LEU A 230 -12.55 -9.34 13.96
C LEU A 230 -13.01 -7.96 13.50
N LEU A 231 -13.08 -7.75 12.18
CA LEU A 231 -13.47 -6.44 11.62
C LEU A 231 -14.91 -6.07 12.02
N GLU A 232 -15.81 -7.05 12.02
CA GLU A 232 -17.21 -6.81 12.47
C GLU A 232 -17.26 -6.46 13.97
N THR A 233 -16.46 -7.12 14.80
CA THR A 233 -16.34 -6.80 16.24
C THR A 233 -15.83 -5.37 16.43
N VAL A 234 -14.74 -5.00 15.72
CA VAL A 234 -14.20 -3.63 15.75
C VAL A 234 -15.25 -2.60 15.33
N ARG A 235 -16.00 -2.89 14.26
CA ARG A 235 -17.08 -2.01 13.78
C ARG A 235 -18.17 -1.83 14.82
N GLN A 236 -18.62 -2.91 15.43
CA GLN A 236 -19.69 -2.88 16.45
C GLN A 236 -19.26 -2.20 17.74
N GLU A 237 -18.03 -2.45 18.17
CA GLU A 237 -17.47 -1.86 19.39
C GLU A 237 -17.00 -0.42 19.19
N GLY A 238 -16.84 0.04 17.94
CA GLY A 238 -16.62 1.43 17.56
C GLY A 238 -15.25 2.02 17.87
N ASN A 239 -14.25 1.19 18.22
CA ASN A 239 -12.90 1.67 18.44
C ASN A 239 -12.19 1.96 17.10
N GLU A 240 -11.29 2.92 17.13
CA GLU A 240 -10.46 3.24 15.96
C GLU A 240 -9.34 2.23 15.77
N ILE A 241 -9.12 1.83 14.53
CA ILE A 241 -7.98 1.00 14.13
C ILE A 241 -7.16 1.68 13.04
N MET A 242 -5.99 1.16 12.78
CA MET A 242 -5.13 1.55 11.66
C MET A 242 -5.01 0.37 10.69
N ILE A 243 -5.15 0.65 9.40
CA ILE A 243 -4.99 -0.35 8.32
C ILE A 243 -3.91 0.12 7.36
N PHE A 244 -2.85 -0.66 7.25
CA PHE A 244 -1.70 -0.40 6.40
C PHE A 244 -1.76 -1.29 5.18
N VAL A 245 -1.79 -0.68 4.01
CA VAL A 245 -1.63 -1.37 2.73
C VAL A 245 -0.45 -0.75 2.00
N GLY A 246 0.47 -1.58 1.55
CA GLY A 246 1.66 -1.09 0.90
C GLY A 246 2.11 -1.93 -0.28
N ASN A 247 3.09 -1.38 -0.97
CA ASN A 247 3.87 -1.98 -2.03
C ASN A 247 5.34 -1.59 -1.87
N ARG A 248 6.18 -1.80 -2.87
CA ARG A 248 7.62 -1.49 -2.77
C ARG A 248 7.96 -0.03 -2.53
N GLY A 249 7.11 0.89 -2.95
CA GLY A 249 7.40 2.32 -2.90
C GLY A 249 6.48 3.16 -2.02
N CYS A 250 5.39 2.60 -1.52
CA CYS A 250 4.40 3.34 -0.75
C CYS A 250 3.70 2.46 0.28
N VAL A 251 3.41 3.03 1.44
CA VAL A 251 2.43 2.50 2.40
C VAL A 251 1.41 3.58 2.66
N GLN A 252 0.13 3.25 2.47
CA GLN A 252 -1.00 4.12 2.78
C GLN A 252 -1.72 3.60 4.01
N ILE A 253 -2.02 4.50 4.95
CA ILE A 253 -2.50 4.17 6.29
C ILE A 253 -3.89 4.80 6.49
N PHE A 254 -4.87 3.97 6.77
CA PHE A 254 -6.16 4.41 7.31
C PHE A 254 -6.10 4.43 8.83
N THR A 255 -6.67 5.45 9.45
CA THR A 255 -6.92 5.51 10.90
C THR A 255 -8.35 5.98 11.12
N GLY A 256 -9.14 5.17 11.83
CA GLY A 256 -10.52 5.52 12.14
C GLY A 256 -11.37 4.35 12.61
N ALA A 257 -12.63 4.64 12.91
CA ALA A 257 -13.66 3.64 13.15
C ALA A 257 -14.17 3.07 11.82
N LEU A 258 -14.58 1.81 11.81
CA LEU A 258 -15.14 1.16 10.62
C LEU A 258 -16.65 1.45 10.55
N GLU A 259 -17.15 1.95 9.42
CA GLU A 259 -18.56 2.27 9.28
C GLU A 259 -19.35 1.15 8.60
N LYS A 260 -18.91 0.69 7.45
CA LYS A 260 -19.61 -0.33 6.66
C LYS A 260 -18.68 -1.43 6.18
N LEU A 261 -19.00 -2.66 6.52
CA LEU A 261 -18.38 -3.86 5.95
C LEU A 261 -19.36 -4.46 4.92
N ALA A 262 -18.84 -4.77 3.73
CA ALA A 262 -19.65 -5.32 2.64
C ALA A 262 -18.89 -6.44 1.90
N PRO A 263 -18.91 -7.69 2.41
CA PRO A 263 -18.35 -8.82 1.68
C PRO A 263 -19.08 -9.00 0.34
N MET A 264 -18.32 -9.16 -0.75
CA MET A 264 -18.89 -9.34 -2.07
C MET A 264 -17.95 -10.14 -2.98
N ARG A 265 -18.39 -11.28 -3.49
CA ARG A 265 -17.70 -12.07 -4.51
C ARG A 265 -16.23 -12.40 -4.17
N GLY A 266 -15.95 -12.84 -2.94
CA GLY A 266 -14.60 -13.17 -2.48
C GLY A 266 -13.74 -11.96 -2.09
N TRP A 267 -14.33 -10.76 -2.11
CA TRP A 267 -13.72 -9.53 -1.61
C TRP A 267 -14.35 -9.13 -0.28
N LEU A 268 -13.50 -8.79 0.66
CA LEU A 268 -13.87 -8.07 1.87
C LEU A 268 -13.71 -6.58 1.58
N ASN A 269 -14.79 -5.82 1.76
CA ASN A 269 -14.80 -4.40 1.49
C ASN A 269 -15.14 -3.60 2.74
N ILE A 270 -14.45 -2.48 2.92
CA ILE A 270 -14.75 -1.46 3.93
C ILE A 270 -15.11 -0.18 3.18
N PHE A 271 -16.23 0.41 3.53
CA PHE A 271 -16.67 1.69 2.97
C PHE A 271 -16.92 2.70 4.08
N ASN A 272 -16.02 3.68 4.15
CA ASN A 272 -16.17 4.90 4.93
C ASN A 272 -16.34 6.08 3.97
N PRO A 273 -16.81 7.27 4.41
CA PRO A 273 -17.02 8.42 3.53
C PRO A 273 -15.79 8.83 2.71
N THR A 274 -14.60 8.76 3.31
CA THR A 274 -13.33 9.17 2.67
C THR A 274 -12.35 8.03 2.46
N PHE A 275 -12.70 6.81 2.90
CA PHE A 275 -11.83 5.65 2.84
C PHE A 275 -12.57 4.43 2.29
N THR A 276 -11.89 3.71 1.40
CA THR A 276 -12.37 2.42 0.89
C THR A 276 -11.22 1.41 0.89
N LEU A 277 -11.49 0.22 1.40
CA LEU A 277 -10.61 -0.94 1.27
C LEU A 277 -11.32 -2.03 0.47
N HIS A 278 -10.61 -2.58 -0.50
CA HIS A 278 -10.96 -3.83 -1.16
C HIS A 278 -9.85 -4.84 -0.87
N LEU A 279 -10.16 -5.93 -0.22
CA LEU A 279 -9.21 -6.99 0.12
C LEU A 279 -9.74 -8.32 -0.41
N ARG A 280 -8.89 -9.04 -1.18
CA ARG A 280 -9.24 -10.36 -1.72
C ARG A 280 -9.13 -11.41 -0.63
N GLU A 281 -10.24 -11.73 0.03
CA GLU A 281 -10.31 -12.64 1.17
C GLU A 281 -9.83 -14.06 0.82
N GLU A 282 -10.20 -14.54 -0.35
CA GLU A 282 -9.79 -15.88 -0.83
C GLU A 282 -8.27 -16.04 -1.00
N SER A 283 -7.54 -14.93 -1.10
CA SER A 283 -6.08 -14.92 -1.23
C SER A 283 -5.34 -14.92 0.11
N LEU A 284 -6.07 -14.84 1.24
CA LEU A 284 -5.48 -14.98 2.56
C LEU A 284 -4.99 -16.42 2.76
N ASP A 285 -3.69 -16.57 2.99
CA ASP A 285 -3.06 -17.85 3.30
C ASP A 285 -2.66 -17.94 4.76
N GLU A 286 -2.01 -16.91 5.28
CA GLU A 286 -1.60 -16.83 6.68
C GLU A 286 -2.06 -15.52 7.32
N VAL A 287 -2.57 -15.65 8.53
CA VAL A 287 -2.88 -14.52 9.42
C VAL A 287 -2.10 -14.71 10.71
N TRP A 288 -1.33 -13.68 11.07
CA TRP A 288 -0.46 -13.70 12.23
C TRP A 288 -0.84 -12.58 13.20
N VAL A 289 -0.95 -12.92 14.47
CA VAL A 289 -0.95 -11.94 15.56
C VAL A 289 0.48 -11.77 16.02
N THR A 290 0.98 -10.52 16.02
CA THR A 290 2.33 -10.24 16.52
C THR A 290 2.30 -9.22 17.64
N ARG A 291 3.29 -9.30 18.54
CA ARG A 291 3.49 -8.36 19.64
C ARG A 291 4.92 -7.87 19.62
N LYS A 292 5.09 -6.57 19.46
CA LYS A 292 6.40 -5.91 19.38
C LYS A 292 6.58 -5.01 20.59
N PRO A 293 7.59 -5.25 21.44
CA PRO A 293 7.87 -4.39 22.57
C PRO A 293 8.22 -2.96 22.14
N THR A 294 7.74 -2.00 22.90
CA THR A 294 8.12 -0.59 22.81
C THR A 294 8.33 -0.02 24.20
N SER A 295 8.85 1.21 24.29
CA SER A 295 8.95 1.94 25.56
C SER A 295 7.62 2.15 26.26
N ASP A 296 6.51 2.17 25.48
CA ASP A 296 5.14 2.40 25.96
C ASP A 296 4.35 1.11 26.20
N GLY A 297 5.01 -0.04 26.22
CA GLY A 297 4.42 -1.37 26.23
C GLY A 297 4.48 -2.04 24.86
N HIS A 298 3.87 -3.21 24.71
CA HIS A 298 3.88 -3.87 23.41
C HIS A 298 2.79 -3.32 22.46
N VAL A 299 3.09 -3.39 21.19
CA VAL A 299 2.14 -3.08 20.10
C VAL A 299 1.71 -4.38 19.44
N THR A 300 0.40 -4.60 19.37
CA THR A 300 -0.22 -5.79 18.79
C THR A 300 -0.64 -5.50 17.36
N SER A 301 -0.23 -6.36 16.42
CA SER A 301 -0.68 -6.30 15.03
C SER A 301 -1.38 -7.59 14.61
N VAL A 302 -2.26 -7.46 13.62
CA VAL A 302 -2.76 -8.58 12.83
C VAL A 302 -2.20 -8.40 11.42
N GLU A 303 -1.38 -9.35 10.98
CA GLU A 303 -0.65 -9.27 9.71
C GLU A 303 -1.13 -10.35 8.75
N LEU A 304 -1.47 -9.93 7.54
CA LEU A 304 -2.14 -10.74 6.52
C LEU A 304 -1.18 -11.04 5.38
N PHE A 305 -1.04 -12.31 5.00
CA PHE A 305 -0.15 -12.75 3.94
C PHE A 305 -0.86 -13.64 2.92
N ALA A 306 -0.47 -13.48 1.67
CA ALA A 306 -0.84 -14.37 0.58
C ALA A 306 0.13 -15.55 0.48
N LYS A 307 -0.25 -16.57 -0.29
CA LYS A 307 0.55 -17.79 -0.48
C LYS A 307 1.94 -17.53 -1.08
N ASP A 308 2.09 -16.49 -1.88
CA ASP A 308 3.36 -16.09 -2.46
C ASP A 308 4.27 -15.28 -1.51
N GLY A 309 3.85 -15.12 -0.24
CA GLY A 309 4.56 -14.36 0.79
C GLY A 309 4.28 -12.86 0.77
N THR A 310 3.47 -12.36 -0.16
CA THR A 310 3.09 -10.94 -0.19
C THR A 310 2.33 -10.57 1.08
N GLN A 311 2.80 -9.54 1.78
CA GLN A 311 2.05 -8.95 2.87
C GLN A 311 0.87 -8.15 2.30
N ILE A 312 -0.35 -8.63 2.54
CA ILE A 312 -1.57 -8.03 2.01
C ILE A 312 -1.91 -6.75 2.74
N ALA A 313 -1.91 -6.80 4.08
CA ALA A 313 -2.19 -5.67 4.95
C ALA A 313 -1.67 -5.93 6.38
N GLN A 314 -1.60 -4.86 7.17
CA GLN A 314 -1.37 -4.92 8.60
C GLN A 314 -2.46 -4.12 9.31
N LEU A 315 -2.99 -4.65 10.39
CA LEU A 315 -3.97 -4.00 11.23
C LEU A 315 -3.39 -3.75 12.62
N TYR A 316 -3.65 -2.55 13.14
CA TYR A 316 -3.27 -2.12 14.49
C TYR A 316 -4.45 -1.42 15.16
N GLY A 317 -4.49 -1.41 16.50
CA GLY A 317 -5.30 -0.45 17.22
C GLY A 317 -4.73 0.97 17.04
N GLN A 318 -5.60 1.97 16.97
CA GLN A 318 -5.14 3.36 16.96
C GLN A 318 -4.35 3.64 18.24
N ARG A 319 -3.18 4.24 18.09
CA ARG A 319 -2.32 4.68 19.18
C ARG A 319 -1.62 5.99 18.82
N SER A 320 -1.22 6.72 19.82
CA SER A 320 -0.33 7.88 19.70
C SER A 320 1.04 7.55 20.31
N GLU A 321 2.08 8.12 19.76
CA GLU A 321 3.43 8.01 20.33
C GLU A 321 3.45 8.49 21.79
N GLY A 322 4.17 7.79 22.66
CA GLY A 322 4.20 8.07 24.09
C GLY A 322 3.00 7.56 24.89
N HIS A 323 2.09 6.82 24.26
CA HIS A 323 0.94 6.23 24.91
C HIS A 323 0.84 4.72 24.68
N PRO A 324 0.36 3.95 25.67
CA PRO A 324 0.11 2.53 25.51
C PRO A 324 -0.95 2.28 24.44
N GLU A 325 -0.88 1.10 23.81
CA GLU A 325 -1.92 0.60 22.91
C GLU A 325 -3.27 0.47 23.62
N GLN A 326 -4.39 0.69 22.88
CA GLN A 326 -5.74 0.51 23.41
C GLN A 326 -5.95 -0.89 23.99
N ALA A 327 -6.48 -0.94 25.22
CA ALA A 327 -6.85 -2.20 25.85
C ALA A 327 -7.97 -2.94 25.08
N GLN A 328 -8.89 -2.22 24.47
CA GLN A 328 -9.98 -2.78 23.68
C GLN A 328 -9.46 -3.54 22.46
N TRP A 329 -8.52 -2.98 21.69
CA TRP A 329 -7.88 -3.68 20.58
C TRP A 329 -7.19 -4.96 21.03
N ARG A 330 -6.43 -4.92 22.14
CA ARG A 330 -5.79 -6.11 22.70
C ARG A 330 -6.80 -7.21 23.02
N GLN A 331 -7.91 -6.86 23.67
CA GLN A 331 -8.97 -7.81 23.99
C GLN A 331 -9.63 -8.42 22.75
N GLN A 332 -9.85 -7.62 21.70
CA GLN A 332 -10.39 -8.09 20.43
C GLN A 332 -9.45 -9.10 19.77
N VAL A 333 -8.15 -8.81 19.73
CA VAL A 333 -7.14 -9.70 19.14
C VAL A 333 -6.90 -10.94 20.01
N ASP A 334 -6.92 -10.82 21.32
CA ASP A 334 -6.76 -11.96 22.24
C ASP A 334 -7.89 -12.99 22.09
N ARG A 335 -9.08 -12.58 21.69
CA ARG A 335 -10.17 -13.52 21.35
C ARG A 335 -9.79 -14.40 20.17
N LEU A 336 -9.13 -13.85 19.13
CA LEU A 336 -8.66 -14.62 17.97
C LEU A 336 -7.66 -15.70 18.36
N THR A 337 -6.75 -15.38 19.28
CA THR A 337 -5.70 -16.33 19.70
C THR A 337 -6.23 -17.44 20.58
N ARG A 338 -7.32 -17.22 21.32
CA ARG A 338 -7.98 -18.23 22.16
C ARG A 338 -8.89 -19.16 21.36
N GLU A 339 -9.61 -18.62 20.38
CA GLU A 339 -10.56 -19.36 19.55
C GLU A 339 -9.86 -20.18 18.45
N GLY A 340 -8.63 -19.82 18.08
CA GLY A 340 -7.81 -20.49 17.06
C GLY A 340 -6.91 -21.61 17.59
N LEU A 341 -6.89 -21.88 18.89
CA LEU A 341 -6.18 -23.05 19.44
C LEU A 341 -7.10 -24.26 19.30
N PRO A 342 -6.65 -25.37 18.64
CA PRO A 342 -7.38 -26.63 18.70
C PRO A 342 -7.50 -27.06 20.16
N ALA A 343 -8.71 -27.45 20.54
CA ALA A 343 -9.04 -27.97 21.87
C ALA A 343 -8.22 -29.25 22.21
#